data_e33dd1ae5d6e15b3e62d4472a18340b8
#
_entry.id   e33dd1ae5d6e15b3e62d4472a18340b8
#
_cell.length_a   1.000
_cell.length_b   1.000
_cell.length_c   1.000
_cell.angle_alpha   90.00
_cell.angle_beta   90.00
_cell.angle_gamma   90.00
#
_symmetry.space_group_name_H-M   'P 1'
#
loop_
_entity.id
_entity.type
_entity.pdbx_description
1 polymer ?
#
loop_
_entity_poly.entity_id
_entity_poly.type
_entity_poly.pdbx_seq_one_letter_code
_entity_poly.pdbx_strand_id
1 'polypeptide(L)'
;NMSGRKSFAEFEYTFLFDEHEVVYRYSKNDVNALKGESLLIDGKEVIFFDFLTRDGFTLLEGSDTLNASIRNESPISRVKYVNSNSILVDNVQNRIFKKFIDFVDRMLLFYSLDSRGYEGFMNGSEGIAEGIVNSGKVQDFQAFLKENGIDYELYGCEVDGRKAIYCHFENRDADFFKIASTGTRSLALFYYWYIRMEKASFVFIDEFDAFYHFEVSESVQR
;
A
#
# COMPACT_ATOMS: atom_id res chain seq x y z
N ASN A 1 25.31 -33.84 -10.46
CA ASN A 1 24.74 -33.16 -9.31
C ASN A 1 23.92 -31.99 -9.80
N MET A 2 22.64 -32.21 -10.13
CA MET A 2 21.69 -31.14 -10.33
C MET A 2 21.32 -30.61 -8.93
N SER A 3 21.87 -29.46 -8.54
CA SER A 3 21.37 -28.72 -7.38
C SER A 3 19.92 -28.36 -7.69
N GLY A 4 18.98 -28.96 -6.94
CA GLY A 4 17.56 -28.74 -7.14
C GLY A 4 17.25 -27.25 -6.98
N ARG A 5 16.82 -26.61 -8.06
CA ARG A 5 16.24 -25.27 -7.98
C ARG A 5 15.01 -25.37 -7.09
N LYS A 6 14.98 -24.63 -6.00
CA LYS A 6 13.76 -24.45 -5.19
C LYS A 6 12.67 -23.96 -6.14
N SER A 7 11.52 -24.64 -6.15
CA SER A 7 10.38 -24.28 -7.00
C SER A 7 9.50 -23.18 -6.41
N PHE A 8 10.02 -22.40 -5.45
CA PHE A 8 9.30 -21.37 -4.74
C PHE A 8 10.23 -20.25 -4.27
N ALA A 9 9.69 -19.05 -4.08
CA ALA A 9 10.39 -17.91 -3.48
C ALA A 9 10.10 -17.87 -1.97
N GLU A 10 11.12 -17.52 -1.18
CA GLU A 10 11.02 -17.29 0.27
C GLU A 10 11.35 -15.83 0.57
N PHE A 11 10.58 -15.23 1.46
CA PHE A 11 10.73 -13.85 1.89
C PHE A 11 10.75 -13.81 3.42
N GLU A 12 11.64 -12.98 3.96
CA GLU A 12 11.76 -12.72 5.40
C GLU A 12 11.94 -11.22 5.62
N TYR A 13 11.17 -10.67 6.53
CA TYR A 13 11.23 -9.28 6.93
C TYR A 13 11.33 -9.20 8.44
N THR A 14 12.26 -8.39 8.94
CA THR A 14 12.44 -8.13 10.36
C THR A 14 12.10 -6.69 10.69
N PHE A 15 11.30 -6.49 11.71
CA PHE A 15 10.85 -5.21 12.22
C PHE A 15 11.17 -5.10 13.70
N LEU A 16 11.31 -3.87 14.19
CA LEU A 16 11.47 -3.56 15.60
C LEU A 16 10.36 -2.60 16.05
N PHE A 17 9.54 -3.03 17.00
CA PHE A 17 8.48 -2.22 17.59
C PHE A 17 8.67 -2.18 19.12
N ASP A 18 8.93 -0.99 19.69
CA ASP A 18 9.13 -0.81 21.14
C ASP A 18 10.13 -1.82 21.75
N GLU A 19 11.28 -2.01 21.12
CA GLU A 19 12.33 -2.97 21.51
C GLU A 19 11.96 -4.46 21.32
N HIS A 20 10.77 -4.78 20.77
CA HIS A 20 10.35 -6.13 20.43
C HIS A 20 10.61 -6.43 18.95
N GLU A 21 11.29 -7.54 18.68
CA GLU A 21 11.54 -8.02 17.33
C GLU A 21 10.33 -8.75 16.76
N VAL A 22 9.92 -8.39 15.54
CA VAL A 22 8.90 -9.10 14.79
C VAL A 22 9.51 -9.61 13.48
N VAL A 23 9.49 -10.93 13.27
CA VAL A 23 9.93 -11.55 12.03
C VAL A 23 8.74 -12.12 11.28
N TYR A 24 8.49 -11.60 10.09
CA TYR A 24 7.45 -12.10 9.19
C TYR A 24 8.08 -12.87 8.04
N ARG A 25 7.66 -14.12 7.88
CA ARG A 25 8.13 -15.02 6.81
C ARG A 25 6.97 -15.49 5.97
N TYR A 26 7.18 -15.53 4.67
CA TYR A 26 6.27 -16.25 3.78
C TYR A 26 7.01 -16.85 2.58
N SER A 27 6.40 -17.85 1.98
CA SER A 27 6.86 -18.45 0.74
C SER A 27 5.74 -18.49 -0.28
N LYS A 28 6.10 -18.38 -1.58
CA LYS A 28 5.15 -18.40 -2.70
C LYS A 28 5.59 -19.40 -3.76
N ASN A 29 4.61 -20.10 -4.34
CA ASN A 29 4.81 -20.93 -5.53
C ASN A 29 4.66 -20.11 -6.82
N ASP A 30 3.80 -19.09 -6.81
CA ASP A 30 3.62 -18.09 -7.87
C ASP A 30 3.20 -16.73 -7.25
N VAL A 31 2.93 -15.75 -8.10
CA VAL A 31 2.61 -14.37 -7.67
C VAL A 31 1.42 -14.33 -6.69
N ASN A 32 0.42 -15.20 -6.89
CA ASN A 32 -0.85 -15.13 -6.15
C ASN A 32 -1.03 -16.24 -5.11
N ALA A 33 -0.11 -17.24 -5.06
CA ALA A 33 -0.29 -18.41 -4.21
C ALA A 33 0.75 -18.48 -3.10
N LEU A 34 0.29 -18.28 -1.85
CA LEU A 34 1.08 -18.57 -0.65
C LEU A 34 1.28 -20.08 -0.50
N LYS A 35 2.50 -20.48 -0.14
CA LYS A 35 2.88 -21.85 0.22
C LYS A 35 3.00 -22.02 1.73
N GLY A 36 3.57 -21.05 2.41
CA GLY A 36 3.72 -21.03 3.86
C GLY A 36 3.78 -19.61 4.38
N GLU A 37 3.37 -19.42 5.62
CA GLU A 37 3.39 -18.13 6.30
C GLU A 37 3.68 -18.33 7.78
N SER A 38 4.55 -17.50 8.36
CA SER A 38 4.79 -17.47 9.80
C SER A 38 5.07 -16.06 10.31
N LEU A 39 4.71 -15.83 11.57
CA LEU A 39 5.02 -14.62 12.32
C LEU A 39 5.65 -14.99 13.65
N LEU A 40 6.81 -14.42 13.93
CA LEU A 40 7.51 -14.56 15.20
C LEU A 40 7.51 -13.21 15.93
N ILE A 41 7.38 -13.24 17.24
CA ILE A 41 7.59 -12.09 18.14
C ILE A 41 8.62 -12.51 19.19
N ASP A 42 9.72 -11.77 19.29
CA ASP A 42 10.85 -12.05 20.18
C ASP A 42 11.35 -13.51 20.04
N GLY A 43 11.48 -13.97 18.80
CA GLY A 43 11.94 -15.32 18.48
C GLY A 43 10.90 -16.42 18.71
N LYS A 44 9.72 -16.13 19.29
CA LYS A 44 8.62 -17.10 19.47
C LYS A 44 7.68 -17.04 18.28
N GLU A 45 7.49 -18.19 17.61
CA GLU A 45 6.51 -18.30 16.53
C GLU A 45 5.09 -18.26 17.09
N VAL A 46 4.35 -17.21 16.73
CA VAL A 46 3.00 -16.94 17.26
C VAL A 46 1.89 -17.22 16.25
N ILE A 47 2.22 -17.22 14.97
CA ILE A 47 1.34 -17.66 13.87
C ILE A 47 2.19 -18.49 12.93
N PHE A 48 1.67 -19.63 12.52
CA PHE A 48 2.23 -20.49 11.48
C PHE A 48 1.11 -21.08 10.63
N PHE A 49 1.33 -21.17 9.32
CA PHE A 49 0.43 -21.88 8.42
C PHE A 49 1.17 -22.42 7.19
N ASP A 50 0.96 -23.73 6.92
CA ASP A 50 1.36 -24.38 5.67
C ASP A 50 0.13 -24.55 4.78
N PHE A 51 0.13 -23.86 3.62
CA PHE A 51 -1.00 -23.87 2.68
C PHE A 51 -1.10 -25.18 1.88
N LEU A 52 -0.03 -25.99 1.84
CA LEU A 52 -0.04 -27.30 1.15
C LEU A 52 -0.70 -28.37 2.01
N THR A 53 -0.29 -28.47 3.25
CA THR A 53 -0.85 -29.42 4.22
C THR A 53 -2.13 -28.92 4.86
N ARG A 54 -2.38 -27.60 4.76
CA ARG A 54 -3.49 -26.91 5.43
C ARG A 54 -3.43 -27.05 6.95
N ASP A 55 -2.22 -27.08 7.46
CA ASP A 55 -1.96 -27.16 8.90
C ASP A 55 -1.37 -25.86 9.43
N GLY A 56 -1.72 -25.52 10.66
CA GLY A 56 -1.22 -24.29 11.27
C GLY A 56 -1.84 -24.02 12.63
N PHE A 57 -1.33 -22.96 13.27
CA PHE A 57 -1.76 -22.54 14.58
C PHE A 57 -1.66 -21.03 14.76
N THR A 58 -2.33 -20.53 15.80
CA THR A 58 -2.09 -19.21 16.40
C THR A 58 -1.96 -19.35 17.91
N LEU A 59 -0.99 -18.65 18.50
CA LEU A 59 -0.72 -18.60 19.93
C LEU A 59 -0.97 -17.22 20.53
N LEU A 60 -1.59 -16.31 19.78
CA LEU A 60 -2.00 -15.01 20.29
C LEU A 60 -3.20 -15.17 21.22
N GLU A 61 -3.11 -14.69 22.44
CA GLU A 61 -4.17 -14.84 23.44
C GLU A 61 -5.46 -14.18 22.97
N GLY A 62 -6.57 -14.93 23.05
CA GLY A 62 -7.87 -14.52 22.50
C GLY A 62 -8.12 -15.02 21.08
N SER A 63 -7.16 -15.71 20.45
CA SER A 63 -7.32 -16.31 19.12
C SER A 63 -7.54 -17.83 19.14
N ASP A 64 -7.63 -18.47 20.31
CA ASP A 64 -7.67 -19.92 20.47
C ASP A 64 -8.82 -20.58 19.71
N THR A 65 -9.97 -19.90 19.61
CA THR A 65 -11.15 -20.37 18.88
C THR A 65 -10.95 -20.46 17.37
N LEU A 66 -9.91 -19.78 16.84
CA LEU A 66 -9.61 -19.77 15.41
C LEU A 66 -8.80 -20.99 14.95
N ASN A 67 -8.15 -21.73 15.86
CA ASN A 67 -7.28 -22.82 15.46
C ASN A 67 -7.96 -23.90 14.60
N ALA A 68 -9.26 -24.14 14.79
CA ALA A 68 -10.03 -25.05 13.93
C ALA A 68 -10.35 -24.42 12.56
N SER A 69 -10.69 -23.14 12.51
CA SER A 69 -11.07 -22.42 11.29
C SER A 69 -9.87 -21.93 10.50
N ILE A 70 -8.70 -21.82 11.11
CA ILE A 70 -7.46 -21.40 10.43
C ILE A 70 -7.05 -22.40 9.33
N ARG A 71 -7.53 -23.64 9.41
CA ARG A 71 -7.32 -24.72 8.43
C ARG A 71 -8.22 -24.64 7.21
N ASN A 72 -9.00 -23.61 7.10
CA ASN A 72 -9.96 -23.48 6.02
C ASN A 72 -9.22 -23.25 4.66
N GLU A 73 -9.90 -23.50 3.55
CA GLU A 73 -9.36 -23.51 2.18
C GLU A 73 -9.03 -22.12 1.60
N SER A 74 -9.32 -21.04 2.33
CA SER A 74 -9.11 -19.69 1.83
C SER A 74 -7.61 -19.41 1.53
N PRO A 75 -7.26 -18.83 0.38
CA PRO A 75 -5.89 -18.44 0.06
C PRO A 75 -5.43 -17.16 0.80
N ILE A 76 -6.26 -16.63 1.68
CA ILE A 76 -5.97 -15.40 2.42
C ILE A 76 -4.84 -15.64 3.42
N SER A 77 -3.92 -14.66 3.56
CA SER A 77 -2.92 -14.60 4.63
C SER A 77 -3.53 -14.93 6.00
N ARG A 78 -2.92 -15.84 6.74
CA ARG A 78 -3.39 -16.24 8.08
C ARG A 78 -3.13 -15.16 9.12
N VAL A 79 -2.07 -14.39 8.97
CA VAL A 79 -1.82 -13.19 9.77
C VAL A 79 -2.98 -12.20 9.63
N LYS A 80 -3.39 -11.90 8.39
CA LYS A 80 -4.55 -11.04 8.13
C LYS A 80 -5.86 -11.66 8.64
N TYR A 81 -6.04 -12.97 8.45
CA TYR A 81 -7.21 -13.68 8.93
C TYR A 81 -7.35 -13.60 10.45
N VAL A 82 -6.27 -13.86 11.21
CA VAL A 82 -6.24 -13.75 12.67
C VAL A 82 -6.58 -12.32 13.10
N ASN A 83 -5.96 -11.29 12.48
CA ASN A 83 -6.27 -9.91 12.81
C ASN A 83 -7.76 -9.57 12.63
N SER A 84 -8.39 -10.08 11.58
CA SER A 84 -9.78 -9.72 11.23
C SER A 84 -10.83 -10.52 11.98
N ASN A 85 -10.49 -11.70 12.53
CA ASN A 85 -11.45 -12.65 13.06
C ASN A 85 -11.26 -13.00 14.54
N SER A 86 -10.29 -12.38 15.24
CA SER A 86 -10.06 -12.61 16.66
C SER A 86 -10.36 -11.36 17.50
N ILE A 87 -10.77 -11.60 18.75
CA ILE A 87 -10.84 -10.60 19.80
C ILE A 87 -9.64 -10.83 20.72
N LEU A 88 -8.50 -10.24 20.34
CA LEU A 88 -7.25 -10.43 21.07
C LEU A 88 -7.29 -9.76 22.44
N VAL A 89 -6.80 -10.45 23.46
CA VAL A 89 -6.62 -9.89 24.81
C VAL A 89 -5.58 -8.76 24.79
N ASP A 90 -5.77 -7.74 25.58
CA ASP A 90 -4.81 -6.65 25.71
C ASP A 90 -3.61 -7.08 26.55
N ASN A 91 -2.55 -7.54 25.89
CA ASN A 91 -1.24 -7.87 26.46
C ASN A 91 -0.11 -7.36 25.55
N VAL A 92 1.13 -7.44 26.02
CA VAL A 92 2.29 -6.90 25.28
C VAL A 92 2.40 -7.55 23.89
N GLN A 93 2.36 -8.88 23.81
CA GLN A 93 2.50 -9.62 22.54
C GLN A 93 1.45 -9.22 21.51
N ASN A 94 0.19 -9.11 21.93
CA ASN A 94 -0.92 -8.73 21.04
C ASN A 94 -0.85 -7.26 20.64
N ARG A 95 -0.35 -6.36 21.52
CA ARG A 95 -0.09 -4.95 21.13
C ARG A 95 0.99 -4.85 20.08
N ILE A 96 2.07 -5.63 20.19
CA ILE A 96 3.14 -5.68 19.17
C ILE A 96 2.61 -6.24 17.86
N PHE A 97 1.82 -7.31 17.91
CA PHE A 97 1.13 -7.84 16.72
C PHE A 97 0.25 -6.76 16.03
N LYS A 98 -0.53 -6.00 16.80
CA LYS A 98 -1.36 -4.92 16.26
C LYS A 98 -0.53 -3.78 15.66
N LYS A 99 0.61 -3.43 16.27
CA LYS A 99 1.56 -2.45 15.69
C LYS A 99 2.14 -2.92 14.37
N PHE A 100 2.50 -4.20 14.27
CA PHE A 100 2.95 -4.78 13.00
C PHE A 100 1.87 -4.69 11.91
N ILE A 101 0.63 -5.07 12.23
CA ILE A 101 -0.50 -4.97 11.29
C ILE A 101 -0.72 -3.52 10.86
N ASP A 102 -0.80 -2.58 11.81
CA ASP A 102 -0.99 -1.16 11.53
C ASP A 102 0.13 -0.59 10.66
N PHE A 103 1.38 -1.01 10.90
CA PHE A 103 2.51 -0.63 10.06
C PHE A 103 2.34 -1.13 8.63
N VAL A 104 2.01 -2.42 8.43
CA VAL A 104 1.83 -3.02 7.10
C VAL A 104 0.63 -2.41 6.37
N ASP A 105 -0.48 -2.20 7.07
CA ASP A 105 -1.70 -1.61 6.49
C ASP A 105 -1.50 -0.16 6.03
N ARG A 106 -0.50 0.54 6.58
CA ARG A 106 -0.14 1.91 6.20
C ARG A 106 1.11 2.01 5.33
N MET A 107 1.63 0.91 4.82
CA MET A 107 2.72 0.95 3.83
C MET A 107 2.19 1.48 2.49
N LEU A 108 2.91 2.42 1.90
CA LEU A 108 2.65 2.96 0.58
C LEU A 108 3.71 2.46 -0.39
N LEU A 109 3.27 1.68 -1.38
CA LEU A 109 4.13 1.16 -2.44
C LEU A 109 3.77 1.86 -3.75
N PHE A 110 4.77 2.44 -4.40
CA PHE A 110 4.64 3.10 -5.69
C PHE A 110 5.30 2.25 -6.77
N TYR A 111 4.52 1.80 -7.74
CA TYR A 111 5.03 1.13 -8.93
C TYR A 111 4.99 2.09 -10.11
N SER A 112 6.13 2.28 -10.75
CA SER A 112 6.26 3.10 -11.95
C SER A 112 6.09 2.30 -13.23
N LEU A 113 6.03 0.96 -13.16
CA LEU A 113 5.93 0.05 -14.28
C LEU A 113 4.56 0.03 -14.94
N ASP A 114 4.40 -0.74 -15.96
CA ASP A 114 3.30 -0.87 -16.95
C ASP A 114 1.93 -0.26 -16.61
N SER A 115 1.42 -0.44 -15.41
CA SER A 115 0.11 0.06 -15.01
C SER A 115 0.15 1.41 -14.30
N ARG A 116 1.33 1.91 -13.92
CA ARG A 116 1.48 3.03 -12.97
C ARG A 116 0.59 2.85 -11.76
N GLY A 117 0.40 1.60 -11.38
CA GLY A 117 -0.40 1.21 -10.24
C GLY A 117 0.31 1.58 -8.94
N TYR A 118 -0.44 1.62 -7.89
CA TYR A 118 0.07 1.70 -6.53
C TYR A 118 -0.64 0.66 -5.67
N GLU A 119 0.07 0.19 -4.67
CA GLU A 119 -0.51 -0.56 -3.56
C GLU A 119 -0.21 0.22 -2.29
N GLY A 120 -1.15 0.31 -1.38
CA GLY A 120 -0.95 1.07 -0.16
C GLY A 120 -2.07 0.93 0.85
N PHE A 121 -1.94 1.69 1.93
CA PHE A 121 -2.88 1.68 3.05
C PHE A 121 -4.28 2.22 2.72
N MET A 122 -4.43 2.94 1.62
CA MET A 122 -5.70 3.49 1.17
C MET A 122 -6.27 2.63 0.04
N ASN A 123 -6.71 1.42 0.38
CA ASN A 123 -7.50 0.61 -0.55
C ASN A 123 -8.91 1.22 -0.66
N GLY A 124 -9.17 1.94 -1.71
CA GLY A 124 -10.47 2.55 -1.95
C GLY A 124 -10.74 2.73 -3.43
N SER A 125 -11.99 2.98 -3.77
CA SER A 125 -12.44 3.34 -5.12
C SER A 125 -12.31 4.84 -5.41
N GLU A 126 -11.69 5.63 -4.53
CA GLU A 126 -11.55 7.06 -4.70
C GLU A 126 -10.60 7.38 -5.86
N GLY A 127 -11.08 8.12 -6.84
CA GLY A 127 -10.26 8.58 -7.96
C GLY A 127 -9.28 9.68 -7.54
N ILE A 128 -8.18 9.85 -8.29
CA ILE A 128 -7.15 10.87 -8.02
C ILE A 128 -7.77 12.28 -7.94
N ALA A 129 -8.62 12.65 -8.93
CA ALA A 129 -9.32 13.95 -8.94
C ALA A 129 -10.20 14.11 -7.69
N GLU A 130 -10.99 13.09 -7.39
CA GLU A 130 -11.88 13.08 -6.24
C GLU A 130 -11.12 13.28 -4.94
N GLY A 131 -10.02 12.56 -4.74
CA GLY A 131 -9.22 12.66 -3.54
C GLY A 131 -8.51 13.99 -3.36
N ILE A 132 -8.05 14.64 -4.44
CA ILE A 132 -7.47 15.99 -4.38
C ILE A 132 -8.55 17.03 -4.07
N VAL A 133 -9.74 16.91 -4.68
CA VAL A 133 -10.88 17.82 -4.43
C VAL A 133 -11.40 17.66 -3.01
N ASN A 134 -11.60 16.41 -2.53
CA ASN A 134 -12.09 16.12 -1.18
C ASN A 134 -11.14 16.58 -0.09
N SER A 135 -9.83 16.59 -0.36
CA SER A 135 -8.83 17.13 0.58
C SER A 135 -8.75 18.66 0.58
N GLY A 136 -9.49 19.36 -0.30
CA GLY A 136 -9.42 20.81 -0.44
C GLY A 136 -8.10 21.32 -1.05
N LYS A 137 -7.35 20.48 -1.73
CA LYS A 137 -5.97 20.74 -2.15
C LYS A 137 -5.81 21.07 -3.65
N VAL A 138 -6.88 21.50 -4.34
CA VAL A 138 -6.80 21.80 -5.78
C VAL A 138 -5.86 22.95 -6.08
N GLN A 139 -5.86 24.02 -5.24
CA GLN A 139 -4.97 25.18 -5.45
C GLN A 139 -3.51 24.85 -5.12
N ASP A 140 -3.28 24.03 -4.07
CA ASP A 140 -1.93 23.53 -3.75
C ASP A 140 -1.41 22.64 -4.90
N PHE A 141 -2.28 21.81 -5.48
CA PHE A 141 -1.95 20.98 -6.65
C PHE A 141 -1.63 21.84 -7.88
N GLN A 142 -2.37 22.91 -8.12
CA GLN A 142 -2.05 23.87 -9.19
C GLN A 142 -0.66 24.47 -8.97
N ALA A 143 -0.34 24.92 -7.76
CA ALA A 143 0.98 25.47 -7.43
C ALA A 143 2.08 24.42 -7.66
N PHE A 144 1.88 23.18 -7.20
CA PHE A 144 2.80 22.07 -7.44
C PHE A 144 3.06 21.82 -8.94
N LEU A 145 2.02 21.84 -9.78
CA LEU A 145 2.18 21.70 -11.23
C LEU A 145 2.96 22.87 -11.82
N LYS A 146 2.70 24.08 -11.36
CA LYS A 146 3.39 25.28 -11.83
C LYS A 146 4.88 25.29 -11.49
N GLU A 147 5.25 24.84 -10.30
CA GLU A 147 6.64 24.61 -9.89
C GLU A 147 7.35 23.59 -10.78
N ASN A 148 6.62 22.67 -11.35
CA ASN A 148 7.10 21.66 -12.29
C ASN A 148 6.92 22.07 -13.77
N GLY A 149 6.77 23.37 -14.06
CA GLY A 149 6.71 23.92 -15.41
C GLY A 149 5.37 23.72 -16.14
N ILE A 150 4.31 23.34 -15.42
CA ILE A 150 2.97 23.07 -15.98
C ILE A 150 2.02 24.15 -15.48
N ASP A 151 1.72 25.15 -16.31
CA ASP A 151 0.88 26.30 -15.95
C ASP A 151 -0.56 26.07 -16.41
N TYR A 152 -1.40 25.52 -15.52
CA TYR A 152 -2.84 25.39 -15.67
C TYR A 152 -3.55 26.21 -14.59
N GLU A 153 -4.69 26.81 -14.94
CA GLU A 153 -5.63 27.34 -13.96
C GLU A 153 -6.65 26.26 -13.62
N LEU A 154 -6.59 25.77 -12.37
CA LEU A 154 -7.38 24.59 -11.95
C LEU A 154 -8.48 24.95 -10.96
N TYR A 155 -9.62 24.26 -11.08
CA TYR A 155 -10.67 24.29 -10.09
C TYR A 155 -11.31 22.92 -9.90
N GLY A 156 -11.82 22.67 -8.69
CA GLY A 156 -12.61 21.49 -8.38
C GLY A 156 -14.09 21.72 -8.67
N CYS A 157 -14.74 20.73 -9.25
CA CYS A 157 -16.19 20.77 -9.51
C CYS A 157 -16.81 19.39 -9.28
N GLU A 158 -18.13 19.32 -9.38
CA GLU A 158 -18.88 18.08 -9.36
C GLU A 158 -19.60 17.90 -10.71
N VAL A 159 -19.38 16.75 -11.34
CA VAL A 159 -19.99 16.36 -12.62
C VAL A 159 -20.60 14.98 -12.47
N ASP A 160 -21.89 14.85 -12.74
CA ASP A 160 -22.63 13.58 -12.61
C ASP A 160 -22.44 12.88 -11.24
N GLY A 161 -22.42 13.68 -10.16
CA GLY A 161 -22.25 13.18 -8.79
C GLY A 161 -20.82 12.75 -8.44
N ARG A 162 -19.82 13.05 -9.28
CA ARG A 162 -18.40 12.76 -9.03
C ARG A 162 -17.59 14.04 -8.97
N LYS A 163 -16.65 14.09 -8.04
CA LYS A 163 -15.69 15.19 -7.96
C LYS A 163 -14.69 15.09 -9.13
N ALA A 164 -14.42 16.22 -9.76
CA ALA A 164 -13.51 16.34 -10.90
C ALA A 164 -12.65 17.60 -10.79
N ILE A 165 -11.52 17.62 -11.49
CA ILE A 165 -10.65 18.79 -11.64
C ILE A 165 -10.74 19.25 -13.08
N TYR A 166 -11.03 20.52 -13.26
CA TYR A 166 -11.11 21.16 -14.56
C TYR A 166 -10.03 22.22 -14.73
N CYS A 167 -9.57 22.38 -15.97
CA CYS A 167 -8.72 23.48 -16.39
C CYS A 167 -9.60 24.59 -16.99
N HIS A 168 -9.36 25.81 -16.52
CA HIS A 168 -9.99 26.99 -17.09
C HIS A 168 -9.17 27.53 -18.26
N PHE A 169 -9.81 27.83 -19.39
CA PHE A 169 -9.25 28.48 -20.56
C PHE A 169 -10.19 29.60 -20.99
N GLU A 170 -9.67 30.62 -21.69
CA GLU A 170 -10.42 31.83 -22.09
C GLU A 170 -11.79 31.54 -22.74
N ASN A 171 -11.92 30.43 -23.50
CA ASN A 171 -13.11 30.13 -24.29
C ASN A 171 -13.85 28.86 -23.85
N ARG A 172 -13.28 28.07 -22.94
CA ARG A 172 -13.90 26.80 -22.48
C ARG A 172 -13.16 26.23 -21.30
N ASP A 173 -13.85 25.40 -20.56
CA ASP A 173 -13.25 24.55 -19.54
C ASP A 173 -13.05 23.13 -20.08
N ALA A 174 -12.05 22.43 -19.59
CA ALA A 174 -11.75 21.06 -19.97
C ALA A 174 -11.38 20.21 -18.74
N ASP A 175 -11.83 18.97 -18.74
CA ASP A 175 -11.45 17.99 -17.72
C ASP A 175 -9.92 17.78 -17.77
N PHE A 176 -9.26 18.04 -16.63
CA PHE A 176 -7.81 17.94 -16.50
C PHE A 176 -7.28 16.58 -16.95
N PHE A 177 -7.92 15.48 -16.52
CA PHE A 177 -7.45 14.13 -16.84
C PHE A 177 -7.68 13.74 -18.30
N LYS A 178 -8.53 14.46 -19.04
CA LYS A 178 -8.71 14.25 -20.50
C LYS A 178 -7.65 14.94 -21.32
N ILE A 179 -7.15 16.09 -20.87
CA ILE A 179 -6.20 16.92 -21.63
C ILE A 179 -4.75 16.75 -21.17
N ALA A 180 -4.53 16.37 -19.93
CA ALA A 180 -3.20 16.20 -19.35
C ALA A 180 -2.39 15.13 -20.08
N SER A 181 -1.11 15.43 -20.32
CA SER A 181 -0.14 14.48 -20.84
C SER A 181 0.06 13.31 -19.86
N THR A 182 0.67 12.23 -20.34
CA THR A 182 0.98 11.09 -19.51
C THR A 182 1.88 11.46 -18.31
N GLY A 183 2.91 12.29 -18.52
CA GLY A 183 3.78 12.80 -17.45
C GLY A 183 3.02 13.66 -16.44
N THR A 184 2.15 14.56 -16.91
CA THR A 184 1.30 15.39 -16.05
C THR A 184 0.35 14.55 -15.19
N ARG A 185 -0.22 13.47 -15.74
CA ARG A 185 -1.04 12.52 -14.97
C ARG A 185 -0.22 11.76 -13.93
N SER A 186 1.04 11.44 -14.23
CA SER A 186 1.95 10.82 -13.26
C SER A 186 2.27 11.77 -12.09
N LEU A 187 2.47 13.06 -12.37
CA LEU A 187 2.59 14.08 -11.33
C LEU A 187 1.33 14.20 -10.47
N ALA A 188 0.14 14.13 -11.09
CA ALA A 188 -1.12 14.13 -10.34
C ALA A 188 -1.26 12.90 -9.45
N LEU A 189 -0.86 11.72 -9.92
CA LEU A 189 -0.81 10.50 -9.11
C LEU A 189 0.17 10.65 -7.94
N PHE A 190 1.38 11.16 -8.20
CA PHE A 190 2.36 11.43 -7.15
C PHE A 190 1.82 12.42 -6.13
N TYR A 191 1.28 13.56 -6.56
CA TYR A 191 0.70 14.57 -5.66
C TYR A 191 -0.43 14.02 -4.80
N TYR A 192 -1.32 13.21 -5.37
CA TYR A 192 -2.40 12.54 -4.65
C TYR A 192 -1.89 11.71 -3.46
N TRP A 193 -0.76 11.01 -3.65
CA TRP A 193 -0.14 10.24 -2.58
C TRP A 193 0.75 11.09 -1.67
N TYR A 194 1.42 12.09 -2.21
CA TYR A 194 2.24 13.03 -1.45
C TYR A 194 1.46 13.67 -0.30
N ILE A 195 0.26 14.18 -0.55
CA ILE A 195 -0.59 14.77 0.48
C ILE A 195 -1.09 13.76 1.53
N ARG A 196 -0.82 12.48 1.35
CA ARG A 196 -1.19 11.37 2.24
C ARG A 196 0.01 10.69 2.90
N MET A 197 1.23 11.00 2.48
CA MET A 197 2.47 10.37 2.97
C MET A 197 2.68 10.54 4.47
N GLU A 198 2.20 11.61 5.08
CA GLU A 198 2.28 11.82 6.53
C GLU A 198 1.63 10.68 7.34
N LYS A 199 0.67 9.98 6.76
CA LYS A 199 -0.03 8.86 7.39
C LYS A 199 0.59 7.51 7.07
N ALA A 200 1.52 7.46 6.12
CA ALA A 200 2.20 6.23 5.75
C ALA A 200 3.23 5.85 6.82
N SER A 201 3.30 4.56 7.13
CA SER A 201 4.31 3.99 8.03
C SER A 201 5.65 3.78 7.32
N PHE A 202 5.60 3.53 6.01
CA PHE A 202 6.75 3.31 5.14
C PHE A 202 6.35 3.65 3.71
N VAL A 203 7.25 4.29 2.96
CA VAL A 203 7.03 4.62 1.55
C VAL A 203 8.14 3.99 0.71
N PHE A 204 7.76 3.20 -0.27
CA PHE A 204 8.68 2.65 -1.28
C PHE A 204 8.25 3.14 -2.65
N ILE A 205 9.18 3.74 -3.39
CA ILE A 205 8.95 4.24 -4.74
C ILE A 205 9.94 3.54 -5.67
N ASP A 206 9.40 2.77 -6.61
CA ASP A 206 10.18 2.07 -7.62
C ASP A 206 10.29 2.94 -8.87
N GLU A 207 11.48 2.96 -9.50
CA GLU A 207 11.76 3.70 -10.74
C GLU A 207 11.22 5.15 -10.73
N PHE A 208 11.50 5.88 -9.66
CA PHE A 208 10.96 7.23 -9.41
C PHE A 208 11.12 8.20 -10.59
N ASP A 209 12.21 8.10 -11.34
CA ASP A 209 12.57 8.97 -12.46
C ASP A 209 12.04 8.49 -13.83
N ALA A 210 11.50 7.28 -13.92
CA ALA A 210 11.12 6.67 -15.21
C ALA A 210 10.08 7.46 -16.02
N PHE A 211 9.26 8.29 -15.35
CA PHE A 211 8.16 9.05 -15.97
C PHE A 211 8.29 10.57 -15.83
N TYR A 212 9.39 11.04 -15.25
CA TYR A 212 9.62 12.48 -15.03
C TYR A 212 10.84 12.95 -15.84
N HIS A 213 10.78 14.20 -16.32
CA HIS A 213 11.99 14.87 -16.76
C HIS A 213 12.92 15.06 -15.56
N PHE A 214 14.22 15.00 -15.78
CA PHE A 214 15.25 15.12 -14.73
C PHE A 214 15.02 16.32 -13.79
N GLU A 215 14.68 17.48 -14.36
CA GLU A 215 14.39 18.71 -13.60
C GLU A 215 13.19 18.57 -12.65
N VAL A 216 12.17 17.82 -13.07
CA VAL A 216 10.98 17.52 -12.27
C VAL A 216 11.32 16.54 -11.16
N SER A 217 12.13 15.52 -11.45
CA SER A 217 12.57 14.55 -10.45
C SER A 217 13.33 15.19 -9.30
N GLU A 218 14.19 16.20 -9.56
CA GLU A 218 14.88 16.94 -8.51
C GLU A 218 13.94 17.78 -7.62
N SER A 219 12.92 18.42 -8.21
CA SER A 219 11.98 19.25 -7.45
C SER A 219 11.08 18.44 -6.53
N VAL A 220 10.73 17.20 -6.92
CA VAL A 220 9.89 16.30 -6.15
C VAL A 220 10.65 15.61 -5.01
N GLN A 221 11.99 15.54 -5.06
CA GLN A 221 12.83 14.97 -4.00
C GLN A 221 13.14 15.95 -2.84
N ARG A 222 12.83 17.23 -2.98
CA ARG A 222 13.01 18.28 -1.96
C ARG A 222 11.77 18.45 -1.09
#